data_5f21704963c2d019d9011e9ef7b1d1bc
#
_entry.id   5f21704963c2d019d9011e9ef7b1d1bc
#
_cell.length_a   1.000
_cell.length_b   1.000
_cell.length_c   1.000
_cell.angle_alpha   90.00
_cell.angle_beta   90.00
_cell.angle_gamma   90.00
#
_symmetry.space_group_name_H-M   'P 1'
#
loop_
_entity.id
_entity.type
_entity.pdbx_description
1 polymer ?
#
loop_
_entity_poly.entity_id
_entity_poly.type
_entity_poly.pdbx_seq_one_letter_code
_entity_poly.pdbx_strand_id
1 'polypeptide(L)'
;MGMPDEPYYTIVVETFRKSGSGLHGDIHVRPVKGEQFPQTLHVRFPREIRHAHPIGTRFRVYAKLSDKDGSKPFLHTNHAWDYEVLKD
;
A
#
# COMPACT_ATOMS: atom_id res chain seq x y z
N MET A 1 -24.19 -11.19 -7.18
CA MET A 1 -23.84 -10.79 -7.06
C MET A 1 -23.37 -10.12 -6.42
N GLY A 2 -23.41 -10.32 -5.86
CA GLY A 2 -23.00 -9.42 -5.12
C GLY A 2 -22.14 -8.57 -5.61
N MET A 3 -22.39 -7.83 -5.97
CA MET A 3 -21.68 -7.07 -6.48
C MET A 3 -20.88 -6.39 -5.65
N PRO A 4 -19.81 -6.38 -5.80
CA PRO A 4 -18.98 -5.74 -4.99
C PRO A 4 -19.22 -4.33 -5.10
N ASP A 5 -19.35 -3.74 -4.05
CA ASP A 5 -19.64 -2.42 -4.05
C ASP A 5 -18.45 -1.57 -4.22
N GLU A 6 -17.28 -2.04 -3.93
CA GLU A 6 -16.07 -1.24 -3.99
C GLU A 6 -15.15 -1.85 -4.97
N PRO A 7 -14.73 -1.11 -5.98
CA PRO A 7 -13.83 -1.69 -6.95
C PRO A 7 -12.44 -1.88 -6.38
N TYR A 8 -11.74 -2.85 -6.94
CA TYR A 8 -10.34 -3.00 -6.66
C TYR A 8 -9.57 -2.18 -7.67
N TYR A 9 -8.48 -1.63 -7.20
CA TYR A 9 -7.58 -0.90 -8.08
C TYR A 9 -6.27 -1.66 -8.15
N THR A 10 -5.67 -1.71 -9.32
CA THR A 10 -4.34 -2.24 -9.47
C THR A 10 -3.40 -1.05 -9.47
N ILE A 11 -2.53 -0.99 -8.49
CA ILE A 11 -1.65 0.16 -8.35
C ILE A 11 -0.24 -0.30 -8.04
N VAL A 12 0.71 0.58 -8.28
CA VAL A 12 2.09 0.35 -7.93
C VAL A 12 2.40 1.15 -6.68
N VAL A 13 2.95 0.47 -5.70
CA VAL A 13 3.31 1.09 -4.43
C VAL A 13 4.78 0.85 -4.15
N GLU A 14 5.32 1.60 -3.23
CA GLU A 14 6.73 1.46 -2.86
C GLU A 14 6.85 1.52 -1.35
N THR A 15 7.84 0.83 -0.82
CA THR A 15 8.14 0.94 0.60
C THR A 15 9.05 2.13 0.82
N PHE A 16 8.88 2.77 1.96
CA PHE A 16 9.73 3.90 2.32
C PHE A 16 9.84 3.94 3.84
N ARG A 17 10.88 4.60 4.31
CA ARG A 17 11.07 4.76 5.73
C ARG A 17 10.54 6.13 6.14
N LYS A 18 9.62 6.14 7.07
CA LYS A 18 9.03 7.38 7.50
C LYS A 18 9.91 7.99 8.57
N SER A 19 10.49 9.14 8.26
CA SER A 19 11.39 9.76 9.20
C SER A 19 10.64 10.30 10.39
N GLY A 20 11.29 10.28 11.53
CA GLY A 20 10.71 10.79 12.75
C GLY A 20 9.68 9.89 13.37
N SER A 21 9.45 8.74 12.82
CA SER A 21 8.39 7.91 13.33
C SER A 21 8.82 7.06 14.49
N GLY A 22 10.02 7.17 14.95
CA GLY A 22 10.34 6.46 16.12
C GLY A 22 11.46 5.51 15.96
N LEU A 23 11.54 4.64 16.88
CA LEU A 23 12.67 3.92 17.13
C LEU A 23 13.11 2.99 16.09
N HIS A 24 12.29 2.33 15.47
CA HIS A 24 12.69 1.29 14.58
C HIS A 24 12.52 1.63 13.13
N GLY A 25 12.42 2.88 12.84
CA GLY A 25 12.33 3.28 11.47
C GLY A 25 11.26 2.54 10.74
N ASP A 26 10.07 2.75 11.10
CA ASP A 26 8.97 2.04 10.53
C ASP A 26 8.98 2.09 9.03
N ILE A 27 8.74 0.96 8.44
CA ILE A 27 8.63 0.86 7.00
C ILE A 27 7.16 1.01 6.63
N HIS A 28 6.89 1.97 5.79
CA HIS A 28 5.54 2.26 5.34
C HIS A 28 5.45 2.05 3.84
N VAL A 29 4.23 2.04 3.33
CA VAL A 29 3.99 1.84 1.92
C VAL A 29 3.16 3.00 1.41
N ARG A 30 3.47 3.47 0.23
CA ARG A 30 2.74 4.57 -0.39
C ARG A 30 2.67 4.34 -1.89
N PRO A 31 1.70 4.95 -2.59
CA PRO A 31 1.70 4.87 -4.04
C PRO A 31 2.95 5.52 -4.60
N VAL A 32 3.42 5.03 -5.74
CA VAL A 32 4.58 5.65 -6.36
C VAL A 32 4.16 6.97 -7.00
N LYS A 33 5.13 7.80 -7.28
CA LYS A 33 4.88 9.06 -7.92
C LYS A 33 4.28 8.79 -9.29
N GLY A 34 3.23 9.52 -9.63
CA GLY A 34 2.59 9.34 -10.92
C GLY A 34 1.43 8.36 -10.92
N GLU A 35 1.21 7.71 -9.80
CA GLU A 35 0.06 6.82 -9.69
C GLU A 35 -1.23 7.61 -9.58
N GLN A 36 -2.35 6.91 -9.77
CA GLN A 36 -3.65 7.55 -9.71
C GLN A 36 -4.02 8.01 -8.30
N PHE A 37 -3.29 7.58 -7.30
CA PHE A 37 -3.50 8.04 -5.94
C PHE A 37 -2.27 8.82 -5.48
N PRO A 38 -2.47 9.81 -4.60
CA PRO A 38 -1.34 10.60 -4.14
C PRO A 38 -0.43 9.84 -3.19
N GLN A 39 0.81 10.23 -3.13
CA GLN A 39 1.77 9.56 -2.26
C GLN A 39 1.46 9.77 -0.79
N THR A 40 0.60 10.72 -0.46
CA THR A 40 0.22 10.94 0.92
C THR A 40 -0.82 9.95 1.41
N LEU A 41 -1.39 9.16 0.51
CA LEU A 41 -2.40 8.22 0.88
C LEU A 41 -1.77 7.01 1.53
N HIS A 42 -2.27 6.64 2.70
CA HIS A 42 -1.71 5.50 3.42
C HIS A 42 -2.12 4.19 2.74
N VAL A 43 -1.20 3.26 2.65
CA VAL A 43 -1.48 1.94 2.10
C VAL A 43 -1.24 0.91 3.19
N ARG A 44 -2.26 0.14 3.50
CA ARG A 44 -2.12 -0.96 4.45
C ARG A 44 -1.64 -2.18 3.68
N PHE A 45 -0.45 -2.62 3.99
CA PHE A 45 0.19 -3.72 3.28
C PHE A 45 0.78 -4.66 4.31
N PRO A 46 0.77 -5.97 4.08
CA PRO A 46 1.23 -6.91 5.09
C PRO A 46 2.65 -6.63 5.56
N ARG A 47 2.81 -6.62 6.85
CA ARG A 47 4.08 -6.30 7.45
C ARG A 47 5.19 -7.25 7.02
N GLU A 48 4.88 -8.51 6.93
CA GLU A 48 5.87 -9.50 6.55
C GLU A 48 6.46 -9.23 5.18
N ILE A 49 5.61 -8.79 4.27
CA ILE A 49 6.07 -8.50 2.92
C ILE A 49 6.90 -7.24 2.91
N ARG A 50 6.45 -6.21 3.65
CA ARG A 50 7.19 -4.96 3.70
C ARG A 50 8.61 -5.17 4.20
N HIS A 51 8.74 -6.02 5.19
CA HIS A 51 10.03 -6.23 5.84
C HIS A 51 10.90 -7.25 5.13
N ALA A 52 10.34 -7.96 4.19
CA ALA A 52 11.10 -8.99 3.46
C ALA A 52 11.90 -8.41 2.31
N HIS A 53 11.71 -7.15 1.99
CA HIS A 53 12.37 -6.54 0.84
C HIS A 53 13.02 -5.22 1.22
N PRO A 54 14.02 -4.79 0.49
CA PRO A 54 14.69 -3.51 0.80
C PRO A 54 13.76 -2.33 0.65
N ILE A 55 14.08 -1.27 1.35
CA ILE A 55 13.36 -0.01 1.21
C ILE A 55 13.46 0.44 -0.23
N GLY A 56 12.36 0.91 -0.77
CA GLY A 56 12.30 1.35 -2.14
C GLY A 56 11.82 0.29 -3.11
N THR A 57 11.57 -0.90 -2.61
CA THR A 57 11.02 -1.96 -3.45
C THR A 57 9.62 -1.57 -3.90
N ARG A 58 9.32 -1.79 -5.14
CA ARG A 58 8.02 -1.49 -5.70
C ARG A 58 7.22 -2.77 -5.87
N PHE A 59 5.93 -2.66 -5.63
CA PHE A 59 5.01 -3.78 -5.76
C PHE A 59 3.81 -3.35 -6.57
N ARG A 60 3.34 -4.22 -7.44
CA ARG A 60 2.05 -4.03 -8.07
C ARG A 60 1.05 -4.81 -7.24
N VAL A 61 0.05 -4.14 -6.74
CA VAL A 61 -0.87 -4.75 -5.79
C VAL A 61 -2.31 -4.43 -6.15
N TYR A 62 -3.21 -5.23 -5.63
CA TYR A 62 -4.62 -4.93 -5.69
C TYR A 62 -5.00 -4.24 -4.39
N ALA A 63 -5.74 -3.17 -4.48
CA ALA A 63 -6.10 -2.40 -3.32
C ALA A 63 -7.52 -1.87 -3.42
N LYS A 64 -8.13 -1.66 -2.29
CA LYS A 64 -9.45 -1.05 -2.22
C LYS A 64 -9.34 0.23 -1.42
N LEU A 65 -10.00 1.27 -1.89
CA LEU A 65 -10.04 2.50 -1.13
C LEU A 65 -11.08 2.35 -0.03
N SER A 66 -10.70 2.68 1.17
CA SER A 66 -11.57 2.50 2.32
C SER A 66 -11.53 3.74 3.20
N ASP A 67 -12.66 4.10 3.77
CA ASP A 67 -12.72 5.19 4.74
C ASP A 67 -13.68 4.81 5.85
N LYS A 68 -13.66 3.52 6.19
CA LYS A 68 -14.60 2.97 7.10
C LYS A 68 -14.77 3.70 8.38
N ASP A 69 -13.74 4.23 8.91
CA ASP A 69 -13.83 4.84 10.22
C ASP A 69 -14.22 6.29 10.19
N GLY A 70 -14.59 6.77 9.05
CA GLY A 70 -14.89 8.18 8.95
C GLY A 70 -13.67 9.06 9.06
N SER A 71 -12.50 8.45 9.13
CA SER A 71 -11.28 9.21 9.17
C SER A 71 -10.75 9.32 7.77
N LYS A 72 -9.47 9.57 7.65
CA LYS A 72 -8.88 9.73 6.34
C LYS A 72 -8.97 8.44 5.55
N PRO A 73 -9.25 8.53 4.28
CA PRO A 73 -9.27 7.33 3.46
C PRO A 73 -7.89 6.70 3.37
N PHE A 74 -7.87 5.42 3.15
CA PHE A 74 -6.62 4.70 2.97
C PHE A 74 -6.85 3.56 1.99
N LEU A 75 -5.75 3.05 1.45
CA LEU A 75 -5.83 1.90 0.56
C LEU A 75 -5.58 0.64 1.37
N HIS A 76 -6.48 -0.30 1.22
CA HIS A 76 -6.41 -1.57 1.95
C HIS A 76 -5.98 -2.67 1.01
N THR A 77 -4.97 -3.43 1.38
CA THR A 77 -4.59 -4.62 0.66
C THR A 77 -4.73 -5.81 1.59
N ASN A 78 -4.92 -6.97 1.02
CA ASN A 78 -5.12 -8.16 1.83
C ASN A 78 -3.96 -9.10 1.56
N HIS A 79 -3.45 -9.73 2.61
CA HIS A 79 -2.31 -10.63 2.47
C HIS A 79 -2.64 -11.84 1.59
N ALA A 80 -3.90 -12.14 1.40
CA ALA A 80 -4.31 -13.23 0.55
C ALA A 80 -4.39 -12.84 -0.92
N TRP A 81 -4.24 -11.56 -1.23
CA TRP A 81 -4.31 -11.13 -2.61
C TRP A 81 -2.94 -11.22 -3.25
N ASP A 82 -2.91 -11.55 -4.52
CA ASP A 82 -1.67 -11.64 -5.25
C ASP A 82 -1.00 -10.28 -5.32
N TYR A 83 0.30 -10.31 -5.36
CA TYR A 83 1.08 -9.10 -5.58
C TYR A 83 2.29 -9.47 -6.41
N GLU A 84 2.89 -8.47 -7.01
CA GLU A 84 4.05 -8.69 -7.86
C GLU A 84 5.16 -7.75 -7.42
N VAL A 85 6.35 -8.29 -7.22
CA VAL A 85 7.51 -7.47 -6.91
C VAL A 85 8.08 -6.99 -8.22
N LEU A 86 8.18 -5.69 -8.37
CA LEU A 86 8.67 -5.11 -9.62
C LEU A 86 10.16 -4.88 -9.52
N LYS A 87 10.86 -5.24 -10.56
CA LYS A 87 12.30 -5.02 -10.59
C LYS A 87 12.61 -3.97 -11.62
N ASP A 88 13.55 -3.15 -11.30
CA ASP A 88 13.96 -2.11 -12.23
C ASP A 88 14.86 -2.67 -13.32
#